data_f199a757a20df817a113a5adb5e14085
#
_entry.id   f199a757a20df817a113a5adb5e14085
#
_cell.length_a   1.000
_cell.length_b   1.000
_cell.length_c   1.000
_cell.angle_alpha   90.00
_cell.angle_beta   90.00
_cell.angle_gamma   90.00
#
_symmetry.space_group_name_H-M   'P 1'
#
loop_
_entity.id
_entity.type
_entity.pdbx_description
1 polymer ?
#
loop_
_entity_poly.entity_id
_entity_poly.type
_entity_poly.pdbx_seq_one_letter_code
_entity_poly.pdbx_strand_id
1 'polypeptide(L)'
;EEAVTKQMRRWAKAVIFGIIYGISGFGLGENLHITRKDAQDYIDKFHVLYPEVKEYTDKRIEEAKKTGGVTTLFGRRRVIEEINNPNYLIKQMGERMAMNTPIQGTSADIMKLAMIKVYNRFKNEGITSKILLQVHDEIVIDCKNEELDKIKKIVKEEMENVYKLDVPLKVEIDTGINWYEAKWWWKLLE
;
A
#
# COMPACT_ATOMS: atom_id res chain seq x y z
N GLU A 1 -15.54 12.11 -24.81
CA GLU A 1 -15.13 11.64 -23.47
C GLU A 1 -15.26 12.80 -22.51
N GLU A 2 -16.18 12.72 -21.54
CA GLU A 2 -16.26 13.72 -20.48
C GLU A 2 -14.94 13.73 -19.71
N ALA A 3 -14.36 14.91 -19.55
CA ALA A 3 -13.08 15.06 -18.87
C ALA A 3 -13.23 14.68 -17.40
N VAL A 4 -12.46 13.67 -16.93
CA VAL A 4 -12.44 13.25 -15.53
C VAL A 4 -11.91 14.39 -14.66
N THR A 5 -12.75 14.95 -13.80
CA THR A 5 -12.39 16.05 -12.91
C THR A 5 -11.49 15.59 -11.75
N LYS A 6 -10.74 16.53 -11.15
CA LYS A 6 -9.95 16.26 -9.93
C LYS A 6 -10.85 15.73 -8.80
N GLN A 7 -12.07 16.24 -8.69
CA GLN A 7 -13.05 15.80 -7.69
C GLN A 7 -13.51 14.35 -7.92
N MET A 8 -13.80 13.97 -9.16
CA MET A 8 -14.16 12.58 -9.50
C MET A 8 -13.04 11.59 -9.15
N ARG A 9 -11.79 11.95 -9.44
CA ARG A 9 -10.62 11.12 -9.06
C ARG A 9 -10.47 10.99 -7.54
N ARG A 10 -10.70 12.08 -6.79
CA ARG A 10 -10.67 12.08 -5.33
C ARG A 10 -11.75 11.15 -4.75
N TRP A 11 -12.97 11.23 -5.27
CA TRP A 11 -14.08 10.38 -4.86
C TRP A 11 -13.82 8.91 -5.18
N ALA A 12 -13.36 8.60 -6.39
CA ALA A 12 -13.00 7.24 -6.77
C ALA A 12 -11.95 6.64 -5.84
N LYS A 13 -10.90 7.40 -5.50
CA LYS A 13 -9.90 6.96 -4.51
C LYS A 13 -10.52 6.72 -3.14
N ALA A 14 -11.35 7.65 -2.65
CA ALA A 14 -11.98 7.52 -1.34
C ALA A 14 -12.89 6.29 -1.25
N VAL A 15 -13.66 6.01 -2.31
CA VAL A 15 -14.52 4.82 -2.40
C VAL A 15 -13.68 3.55 -2.44
N ILE A 16 -12.78 3.41 -3.42
CA ILE A 16 -12.02 2.17 -3.64
C ILE A 16 -11.14 1.85 -2.43
N PHE A 17 -10.30 2.79 -2.00
CA PHE A 17 -9.42 2.55 -0.85
C PHE A 17 -10.21 2.42 0.45
N GLY A 18 -11.27 3.21 0.62
CA GLY A 18 -12.15 3.11 1.78
C GLY A 18 -12.73 1.71 1.91
N ILE A 19 -13.29 1.15 0.85
CA ILE A 19 -13.89 -0.19 0.85
C ILE A 19 -12.84 -1.28 1.13
N ILE A 20 -11.70 -1.22 0.44
CA ILE A 20 -10.60 -2.18 0.65
C ILE A 20 -10.10 -2.14 2.11
N TYR A 21 -10.12 -0.97 2.73
CA TYR A 21 -9.71 -0.79 4.14
C TYR A 21 -10.86 -0.94 5.15
N GLY A 22 -12.03 -1.39 4.71
CA GLY A 22 -13.16 -1.72 5.58
C GLY A 22 -13.90 -0.49 6.12
N ILE A 23 -14.06 0.56 5.31
CA ILE A 23 -14.86 1.73 5.68
C ILE A 23 -16.34 1.33 5.78
N SER A 24 -17.05 1.87 6.76
CA SER A 24 -18.50 1.71 6.87
C SER A 24 -19.24 2.71 5.97
N GLY A 25 -20.51 2.44 5.62
CA GLY A 25 -21.34 3.40 4.91
C GLY A 25 -21.48 4.75 5.62
N PHE A 26 -21.40 4.77 6.96
CA PHE A 26 -21.33 6.01 7.72
C PHE A 26 -20.02 6.77 7.45
N GLY A 27 -18.88 6.12 7.60
CA GLY A 27 -17.57 6.75 7.39
C GLY A 27 -17.35 7.20 5.95
N LEU A 28 -17.85 6.43 4.96
CA LEU A 28 -17.78 6.83 3.56
C LEU A 28 -18.70 8.01 3.27
N GLY A 29 -19.90 8.05 3.87
CA GLY A 29 -20.83 9.17 3.77
C GLY A 29 -20.22 10.49 4.25
N GLU A 30 -19.57 10.46 5.42
CA GLU A 30 -18.85 11.62 5.97
C GLU A 30 -17.71 12.09 5.03
N ASN A 31 -16.91 11.15 4.50
CA ASN A 31 -15.80 11.48 3.61
C ASN A 31 -16.21 12.09 2.28
N LEU A 32 -17.36 11.68 1.73
CA LEU A 32 -17.86 12.14 0.43
C LEU A 32 -18.92 13.23 0.55
N HIS A 33 -19.38 13.56 1.77
CA HIS A 33 -20.51 14.46 2.03
C HIS A 33 -21.81 14.01 1.35
N ILE A 34 -22.09 12.71 1.44
CA ILE A 34 -23.33 12.08 0.90
C ILE A 34 -24.08 11.35 2.02
N THR A 35 -25.31 10.93 1.73
CA THR A 35 -26.10 10.18 2.71
C THR A 35 -25.46 8.81 3.01
N ARG A 36 -25.67 8.29 4.22
CA ARG A 36 -25.24 6.93 4.59
C ARG A 36 -25.81 5.87 3.63
N LYS A 37 -27.02 6.08 3.13
CA LYS A 37 -27.67 5.18 2.18
C LYS A 37 -26.92 5.14 0.85
N ASP A 38 -26.63 6.30 0.28
CA ASP A 38 -25.88 6.38 -0.99
C ASP A 38 -24.47 5.80 -0.83
N ALA A 39 -23.82 6.08 0.30
CA ALA A 39 -22.51 5.50 0.60
C ALA A 39 -22.57 3.97 0.71
N GLN A 40 -23.61 3.41 1.32
CA GLN A 40 -23.80 1.97 1.38
C GLN A 40 -24.05 1.37 0.00
N ASP A 41 -24.86 2.03 -0.83
CA ASP A 41 -25.10 1.62 -2.21
C ASP A 41 -23.80 1.56 -3.05
N TYR A 42 -22.85 2.49 -2.83
CA TYR A 42 -21.52 2.40 -3.47
C TYR A 42 -20.74 1.17 -3.01
N ILE A 43 -20.75 0.87 -1.71
CA ILE A 43 -20.07 -0.31 -1.15
C ILE A 43 -20.68 -1.58 -1.73
N ASP A 44 -22.01 -1.68 -1.76
CA ASP A 44 -22.72 -2.85 -2.26
C ASP A 44 -22.47 -3.08 -3.77
N LYS A 45 -22.53 -2.02 -4.57
CA LYS A 45 -22.19 -2.06 -6.01
C LYS A 45 -20.72 -2.48 -6.23
N PHE A 46 -19.80 -1.99 -5.42
CA PHE A 46 -18.40 -2.40 -5.51
C PHE A 46 -18.24 -3.91 -5.25
N HIS A 47 -18.91 -4.44 -4.24
CA HIS A 47 -18.86 -5.88 -3.94
C HIS A 47 -19.57 -6.76 -4.99
N VAL A 48 -20.57 -6.21 -5.69
CA VAL A 48 -21.18 -6.90 -6.84
C VAL A 48 -20.22 -6.94 -8.03
N LEU A 49 -19.48 -5.86 -8.28
CA LEU A 49 -18.51 -5.79 -9.38
C LEU A 49 -17.22 -6.58 -9.09
N TYR A 50 -16.83 -6.68 -7.83
CA TYR A 50 -15.58 -7.32 -7.37
C TYR A 50 -15.86 -8.29 -6.20
N PRO A 51 -16.59 -9.40 -6.47
CA PRO A 51 -17.00 -10.33 -5.41
C PRO A 51 -15.80 -11.00 -4.72
N GLU A 52 -14.69 -11.21 -5.44
CA GLU A 52 -13.48 -11.82 -4.89
C GLU A 52 -12.82 -10.95 -3.82
N VAL A 53 -12.97 -9.62 -3.90
CA VAL A 53 -12.46 -8.71 -2.85
C VAL A 53 -13.23 -8.94 -1.56
N LYS A 54 -14.56 -9.08 -1.65
CA LYS A 54 -15.39 -9.37 -0.48
C LYS A 54 -15.05 -10.74 0.11
N GLU A 55 -14.95 -11.76 -0.73
CA GLU A 55 -14.60 -13.12 -0.30
C GLU A 55 -13.23 -13.14 0.40
N TYR A 56 -12.24 -12.44 -0.16
CA TYR A 56 -10.92 -12.33 0.45
C TYR A 56 -10.98 -11.68 1.83
N THR A 57 -11.66 -10.54 1.97
CA THR A 57 -11.75 -9.83 3.25
C THR A 57 -12.48 -10.64 4.30
N ASP A 58 -13.60 -11.29 3.95
CA ASP A 58 -14.37 -12.16 4.85
C ASP A 58 -13.51 -13.34 5.33
N LYS A 59 -12.76 -13.99 4.44
CA LYS A 59 -11.82 -15.08 4.80
C LYS A 59 -10.73 -14.61 5.77
N ARG A 60 -10.18 -13.40 5.61
CA ARG A 60 -9.15 -12.87 6.53
C ARG A 60 -9.74 -12.60 7.92
N ILE A 61 -10.95 -12.08 7.98
CA ILE A 61 -11.66 -11.86 9.25
C ILE A 61 -11.93 -13.20 9.96
N GLU A 62 -12.42 -14.19 9.22
CA GLU A 62 -12.68 -15.52 9.80
C GLU A 62 -11.39 -16.21 10.29
N GLU A 63 -10.31 -16.13 9.51
CA GLU A 63 -9.00 -16.63 9.91
C GLU A 63 -8.56 -15.99 11.22
N ALA A 64 -8.64 -14.65 11.29
CA ALA A 64 -8.27 -13.91 12.49
C ALA A 64 -9.11 -14.31 13.71
N LYS A 65 -10.43 -14.50 13.54
CA LYS A 65 -11.33 -14.98 14.62
C LYS A 65 -10.96 -16.37 15.13
N LYS A 66 -10.51 -17.26 14.24
CA LYS A 66 -10.14 -18.64 14.58
C LYS A 66 -8.75 -18.74 15.20
N THR A 67 -7.80 -17.97 14.69
CA THR A 67 -6.36 -18.13 15.02
C THR A 67 -5.82 -17.01 15.93
N GLY A 68 -6.61 -15.97 16.17
CA GLY A 68 -6.17 -14.78 16.91
C GLY A 68 -5.27 -13.85 16.12
N GLY A 69 -5.19 -13.99 14.79
CA GLY A 69 -4.34 -13.12 13.97
C GLY A 69 -4.34 -13.52 12.50
N VAL A 70 -3.53 -12.81 11.72
CA VAL A 70 -3.34 -13.03 10.29
C VAL A 70 -1.86 -13.00 9.91
N THR A 71 -1.52 -13.47 8.70
CA THR A 71 -0.15 -13.51 8.21
C THR A 71 0.00 -12.74 6.91
N THR A 72 1.21 -12.20 6.67
CA THR A 72 1.61 -11.66 5.37
C THR A 72 1.87 -12.80 4.37
N LEU A 73 2.08 -12.47 3.11
CA LEU A 73 2.49 -13.42 2.06
C LEU A 73 3.78 -14.16 2.43
N PHE A 74 4.66 -13.54 3.21
CA PHE A 74 5.94 -14.10 3.66
C PHE A 74 5.85 -14.81 5.02
N GLY A 75 4.63 -15.03 5.54
CA GLY A 75 4.41 -15.77 6.78
C GLY A 75 4.62 -14.96 8.08
N ARG A 76 4.89 -13.66 7.98
CA ARG A 76 5.01 -12.81 9.17
C ARG A 76 3.64 -12.62 9.80
N ARG A 77 3.50 -13.11 11.02
CA ARG A 77 2.22 -13.10 11.75
C ARG A 77 2.01 -11.80 12.53
N ARG A 78 0.78 -11.30 12.50
CA ARG A 78 0.27 -10.26 13.40
C ARG A 78 -0.85 -10.83 14.27
N VAL A 79 -0.67 -10.75 15.59
CA VAL A 79 -1.74 -11.05 16.56
C VAL A 79 -2.71 -9.87 16.60
N ILE A 80 -4.00 -10.15 16.69
CA ILE A 80 -5.09 -9.16 16.73
C ILE A 80 -5.97 -9.51 17.95
N GLU A 81 -5.65 -8.92 19.08
CA GLU A 81 -6.35 -9.17 20.35
C GLU A 81 -7.79 -8.65 20.31
N GLU A 82 -8.04 -7.62 19.50
CA GLU A 82 -9.32 -6.93 19.33
C GLU A 82 -10.36 -7.77 18.59
N ILE A 83 -9.96 -8.82 17.86
CA ILE A 83 -10.83 -9.51 16.89
C ILE A 83 -12.05 -10.18 17.52
N ASN A 84 -11.92 -10.66 18.75
CA ASN A 84 -12.97 -11.34 19.51
C ASN A 84 -13.49 -10.49 20.69
N ASN A 85 -13.21 -9.18 20.71
CA ASN A 85 -13.64 -8.30 21.78
C ASN A 85 -15.18 -8.17 21.82
N PRO A 86 -15.82 -8.23 23.02
CA PRO A 86 -17.26 -8.06 23.14
C PRO A 86 -17.74 -6.65 22.78
N ASN A 87 -16.88 -5.63 22.89
CA ASN A 87 -17.20 -4.29 22.44
C ASN A 87 -17.17 -4.21 20.91
N TYR A 88 -18.31 -3.82 20.32
CA TYR A 88 -18.49 -3.74 18.88
C TYR A 88 -17.47 -2.86 18.16
N LEU A 89 -17.14 -1.68 18.71
CA LEU A 89 -16.19 -0.75 18.09
C LEU A 89 -14.76 -1.31 18.08
N ILE A 90 -14.36 -1.96 19.18
CA ILE A 90 -13.04 -2.60 19.29
C ILE A 90 -12.97 -3.78 18.33
N LYS A 91 -14.02 -4.61 18.26
CA LYS A 91 -14.11 -5.71 17.32
C LYS A 91 -14.02 -5.25 15.86
N GLN A 92 -14.73 -4.18 15.48
CA GLN A 92 -14.62 -3.61 14.12
C GLN A 92 -13.19 -3.12 13.80
N MET A 93 -12.48 -2.58 14.79
CA MET A 93 -11.08 -2.21 14.64
C MET A 93 -10.22 -3.47 14.35
N GLY A 94 -10.43 -4.54 15.10
CA GLY A 94 -9.78 -5.84 14.86
C GLY A 94 -10.07 -6.41 13.47
N GLU A 95 -11.32 -6.35 13.00
CA GLU A 95 -11.70 -6.79 11.66
C GLU A 95 -11.00 -5.99 10.58
N ARG A 96 -10.89 -4.65 10.72
CA ARG A 96 -10.10 -3.82 9.80
C ARG A 96 -8.60 -4.16 9.81
N MET A 97 -8.03 -4.46 10.99
CA MET A 97 -6.65 -4.92 11.07
C MET A 97 -6.46 -6.27 10.35
N ALA A 98 -7.41 -7.18 10.46
CA ALA A 98 -7.37 -8.48 9.80
C ALA A 98 -7.39 -8.36 8.27
N MET A 99 -8.20 -7.47 7.71
CA MET A 99 -8.26 -7.22 6.27
C MET A 99 -6.98 -6.56 5.74
N ASN A 100 -6.46 -5.56 6.46
CA ASN A 100 -5.38 -4.71 5.97
C ASN A 100 -3.98 -5.29 6.17
N THR A 101 -3.76 -6.01 7.27
CA THR A 101 -2.41 -6.49 7.63
C THR A 101 -1.78 -7.39 6.58
N PRO A 102 -2.47 -8.35 5.95
CA PRO A 102 -1.85 -9.19 4.92
C PRO A 102 -1.32 -8.38 3.75
N ILE A 103 -2.05 -7.34 3.31
CA ILE A 103 -1.68 -6.51 2.16
C ILE A 103 -0.59 -5.52 2.54
N GLN A 104 -0.82 -4.68 3.55
CA GLN A 104 0.15 -3.66 4.00
C GLN A 104 1.42 -4.30 4.57
N GLY A 105 1.27 -5.39 5.30
CA GLY A 105 2.40 -6.14 5.83
C GLY A 105 3.25 -6.78 4.73
N THR A 106 2.62 -7.34 3.69
CA THR A 106 3.32 -7.88 2.53
C THR A 106 4.08 -6.78 1.78
N SER A 107 3.48 -5.61 1.58
CA SER A 107 4.15 -4.45 0.99
C SER A 107 5.41 -4.06 1.80
N ALA A 108 5.30 -4.00 3.12
CA ALA A 108 6.45 -3.72 3.98
C ALA A 108 7.54 -4.82 3.92
N ASP A 109 7.16 -6.08 3.77
CA ASP A 109 8.11 -7.19 3.61
C ASP A 109 8.83 -7.11 2.25
N ILE A 110 8.10 -6.82 1.17
CA ILE A 110 8.66 -6.58 -0.17
C ILE A 110 9.67 -5.43 -0.13
N MET A 111 9.33 -4.32 0.50
CA MET A 111 10.23 -3.16 0.62
C MET A 111 11.52 -3.51 1.38
N LYS A 112 11.44 -4.26 2.47
CA LYS A 112 12.64 -4.72 3.21
C LYS A 112 13.52 -5.62 2.36
N LEU A 113 12.93 -6.56 1.63
CA LEU A 113 13.69 -7.44 0.72
C LEU A 113 14.35 -6.65 -0.41
N ALA A 114 13.63 -5.66 -0.97
CA ALA A 114 14.15 -4.76 -2.00
C ALA A 114 15.37 -3.99 -1.49
N MET A 115 15.27 -3.38 -0.30
CA MET A 115 16.40 -2.65 0.32
C MET A 115 17.63 -3.56 0.51
N ILE A 116 17.43 -4.79 0.98
CA ILE A 116 18.52 -5.75 1.17
C ILE A 116 19.17 -6.09 -0.17
N LYS A 117 18.39 -6.34 -1.22
CA LYS A 117 18.91 -6.65 -2.56
C LYS A 117 19.70 -5.46 -3.14
N VAL A 118 19.13 -4.25 -3.08
CA VAL A 118 19.82 -3.02 -3.55
C VAL A 118 21.12 -2.80 -2.78
N TYR A 119 21.09 -2.88 -1.46
CA TYR A 119 22.29 -2.72 -0.62
C TYR A 119 23.39 -3.74 -0.96
N ASN A 120 23.03 -5.03 -1.07
CA ASN A 120 23.99 -6.07 -1.40
C ASN A 120 24.59 -5.86 -2.80
N ARG A 121 23.78 -5.44 -3.77
CA ARG A 121 24.26 -5.15 -5.11
C ARG A 121 25.18 -3.93 -5.14
N PHE A 122 24.87 -2.87 -4.40
CA PHE A 122 25.75 -1.72 -4.23
C PHE A 122 27.12 -2.15 -3.70
N LYS A 123 27.13 -2.98 -2.64
CA LYS A 123 28.36 -3.51 -2.06
C LYS A 123 29.15 -4.34 -3.05
N ASN A 124 28.50 -5.25 -3.77
CA ASN A 124 29.17 -6.16 -4.70
C ASN A 124 29.74 -5.46 -5.93
N GLU A 125 29.11 -4.38 -6.37
CA GLU A 125 29.54 -3.60 -7.53
C GLU A 125 30.41 -2.37 -7.19
N GLY A 126 30.80 -2.23 -5.92
CA GLY A 126 31.69 -1.16 -5.46
C GLY A 126 31.05 0.23 -5.50
N ILE A 127 29.72 0.33 -5.45
CA ILE A 127 29.00 1.59 -5.37
C ILE A 127 29.28 2.25 -4.02
N THR A 128 29.63 3.53 -4.06
CA THR A 128 29.96 4.33 -2.87
C THR A 128 28.79 5.19 -2.38
N SER A 129 27.79 5.40 -3.21
CA SER A 129 26.53 6.03 -2.87
C SER A 129 25.77 5.25 -1.80
N LYS A 130 24.91 5.91 -1.03
CA LYS A 130 24.29 5.33 0.17
C LYS A 130 22.78 5.43 0.16
N ILE A 131 22.12 4.36 0.58
CA ILE A 131 20.71 4.42 0.99
C ILE A 131 20.65 5.21 2.30
N LEU A 132 19.91 6.31 2.31
CA LEU A 132 19.77 7.18 3.48
C LEU A 132 18.52 6.90 4.28
N LEU A 133 17.37 6.82 3.58
CA LEU A 133 16.06 6.72 4.21
C LEU A 133 15.17 5.73 3.43
N GLN A 134 14.24 5.13 4.16
CA GLN A 134 13.07 4.47 3.60
C GLN A 134 11.83 5.14 4.18
N VAL A 135 10.93 5.58 3.31
CA VAL A 135 9.69 6.26 3.69
C VAL A 135 8.55 5.61 2.93
N HIS A 136 7.67 4.90 3.65
CA HIS A 136 6.56 4.12 3.08
C HIS A 136 7.02 3.14 1.98
N ASP A 137 6.86 3.51 0.72
CA ASP A 137 7.13 2.72 -0.49
C ASP A 137 8.30 3.29 -1.33
N GLU A 138 9.04 4.23 -0.78
CA GLU A 138 10.20 4.84 -1.46
C GLU A 138 11.50 4.64 -0.69
N ILE A 139 12.61 4.62 -1.44
CA ILE A 139 13.99 4.61 -0.93
C ILE A 139 14.67 5.91 -1.39
N VAL A 140 15.26 6.63 -0.46
CA VAL A 140 16.05 7.82 -0.73
C VAL A 140 17.52 7.46 -0.71
N ILE A 141 18.22 7.81 -1.79
CA ILE A 141 19.63 7.49 -2.00
C ILE A 141 20.42 8.78 -2.20
N ASP A 142 21.46 8.96 -1.39
CA ASP A 142 22.50 9.96 -1.67
C ASP A 142 23.44 9.41 -2.74
N CYS A 143 23.35 10.00 -3.93
CA CYS A 143 23.92 9.45 -5.14
C CYS A 143 25.01 10.37 -5.71
N LYS A 144 26.20 9.83 -5.91
CA LYS A 144 27.25 10.51 -6.68
C LYS A 144 26.84 10.58 -8.15
N ASN A 145 27.12 11.73 -8.79
CA ASN A 145 26.75 11.94 -10.19
C ASN A 145 27.34 10.89 -11.14
N GLU A 146 28.56 10.44 -10.87
CA GLU A 146 29.24 9.41 -11.69
C GLU A 146 28.59 8.02 -11.56
N GLU A 147 27.86 7.76 -10.49
CA GLU A 147 27.18 6.49 -10.22
C GLU A 147 25.70 6.49 -10.62
N LEU A 148 25.14 7.67 -11.00
CA LEU A 148 23.70 7.88 -11.15
C LEU A 148 23.02 6.88 -12.10
N ASP A 149 23.52 6.73 -13.32
CA ASP A 149 22.90 5.85 -14.32
C ASP A 149 23.00 4.39 -13.91
N LYS A 150 24.10 4.00 -13.28
CA LYS A 150 24.31 2.65 -12.76
C LYS A 150 23.34 2.37 -11.61
N ILE A 151 23.16 3.31 -10.70
CA ILE A 151 22.25 3.21 -9.57
C ILE A 151 20.80 3.11 -10.04
N LYS A 152 20.37 3.95 -10.99
CA LYS A 152 19.02 3.88 -11.58
C LYS A 152 18.73 2.47 -12.12
N LYS A 153 19.67 1.89 -12.84
CA LYS A 153 19.52 0.54 -13.39
C LYS A 153 19.41 -0.51 -12.26
N ILE A 154 20.32 -0.48 -11.28
CA ILE A 154 20.33 -1.42 -10.16
C ILE A 154 19.05 -1.34 -9.35
N VAL A 155 18.64 -0.13 -8.96
CA VAL A 155 17.44 0.08 -8.14
C VAL A 155 16.21 -0.44 -8.86
N LYS A 156 16.05 -0.10 -10.14
CA LYS A 156 14.92 -0.58 -10.94
C LYS A 156 14.90 -2.11 -11.04
N GLU A 157 16.01 -2.71 -11.40
CA GLU A 157 16.12 -4.18 -11.54
C GLU A 157 15.84 -4.90 -10.23
N GLU A 158 16.44 -4.48 -9.12
CA GLU A 158 16.32 -5.17 -7.84
C GLU A 158 14.95 -4.97 -7.19
N MET A 159 14.33 -3.79 -7.32
CA MET A 159 13.03 -3.53 -6.74
C MET A 159 11.89 -4.14 -7.56
N GLU A 160 11.94 -4.07 -8.90
CA GLU A 160 10.91 -4.66 -9.76
C GLU A 160 10.93 -6.19 -9.72
N ASN A 161 12.11 -6.80 -9.53
CA ASN A 161 12.30 -8.25 -9.49
C ASN A 161 12.48 -8.80 -8.06
N VAL A 162 12.11 -8.05 -7.05
CA VAL A 162 12.27 -8.48 -5.66
C VAL A 162 11.46 -9.73 -5.35
N TYR A 163 10.25 -9.80 -5.86
CA TYR A 163 9.34 -10.93 -5.73
C TYR A 163 8.40 -11.01 -6.94
N LYS A 164 8.14 -12.21 -7.44
CA LYS A 164 7.23 -12.42 -8.57
C LYS A 164 5.79 -12.43 -8.08
N LEU A 165 5.04 -11.42 -8.45
CA LEU A 165 3.59 -11.33 -8.26
C LEU A 165 2.87 -11.51 -9.61
N ASP A 166 1.57 -11.80 -9.58
CA ASP A 166 0.73 -11.84 -10.77
C ASP A 166 0.58 -10.44 -11.40
N VAL A 167 0.62 -9.40 -10.57
CA VAL A 167 0.70 -8.00 -11.01
C VAL A 167 2.15 -7.53 -10.90
N PRO A 168 2.75 -7.01 -11.99
CA PRO A 168 4.15 -6.58 -11.97
C PRO A 168 4.37 -5.38 -11.03
N LEU A 169 5.45 -5.44 -10.25
CA LEU A 169 5.94 -4.28 -9.52
C LEU A 169 6.58 -3.31 -10.51
N LYS A 170 6.20 -2.03 -10.43
CA LYS A 170 6.79 -0.97 -11.24
C LYS A 170 7.44 0.05 -10.33
N VAL A 171 8.65 0.48 -10.68
CA VAL A 171 9.44 1.43 -9.92
C VAL A 171 9.65 2.68 -10.75
N GLU A 172 9.24 3.81 -10.22
CA GLU A 172 9.53 5.14 -10.73
C GLU A 172 10.76 5.70 -10.03
N ILE A 173 11.61 6.39 -10.76
CA ILE A 173 12.87 6.92 -10.25
C ILE A 173 12.97 8.39 -10.63
N ASP A 174 12.95 9.23 -9.63
CA ASP A 174 13.14 10.66 -9.75
C ASP A 174 14.51 11.09 -9.21
N THR A 175 15.03 12.21 -9.69
CA THR A 175 16.31 12.77 -9.26
C THR A 175 16.21 14.27 -9.05
N GLY A 176 16.95 14.78 -8.09
CA GLY A 176 17.04 16.19 -7.77
C GLY A 176 18.26 16.47 -6.90
N ILE A 177 18.60 17.73 -6.69
CA ILE A 177 19.71 18.12 -5.80
C ILE A 177 19.37 17.89 -4.30
N ASN A 178 18.11 17.66 -4.01
CA ASN A 178 17.60 17.29 -2.70
C ASN A 178 16.30 16.48 -2.84
N TRP A 179 15.82 15.87 -1.74
CA TRP A 179 14.64 15.05 -1.74
C TRP A 179 13.36 15.80 -2.17
N TYR A 180 13.22 17.07 -1.83
CA TYR A 180 12.07 17.89 -2.22
C TYR A 180 11.99 18.06 -3.75
N GLU A 181 13.11 18.34 -4.38
CA GLU A 181 13.17 18.50 -5.84
C GLU A 181 13.00 17.18 -6.59
N ALA A 182 13.47 16.08 -6.03
CA ALA A 182 13.26 14.75 -6.57
C ALA A 182 11.78 14.33 -6.58
N LYS A 183 10.94 14.89 -5.69
CA LYS A 183 9.50 14.60 -5.63
C LYS A 183 8.71 15.46 -6.62
N TRP A 184 8.77 15.12 -7.89
CA TRP A 184 8.08 15.85 -8.96
C TRP A 184 6.55 15.96 -8.81
N TRP A 185 5.89 14.98 -8.22
CA TRP A 185 4.43 14.95 -8.07
C TRP A 185 3.87 16.02 -7.10
N TRP A 186 4.67 16.62 -6.22
CA TRP A 186 4.26 17.79 -5.43
C TRP A 186 3.97 19.01 -6.30
N LYS A 187 4.64 19.15 -7.44
CA LYS A 187 4.44 20.24 -8.41
C LYS A 187 3.10 20.14 -9.15
N LEU A 188 2.38 19.02 -9.03
CA LEU A 188 1.05 18.83 -9.62
C LEU A 188 -0.08 19.15 -8.62
N LEU A 189 0.25 19.51 -7.38
CA LEU A 189 -0.72 19.85 -6.32
C LEU A 189 -0.86 21.36 -6.11
N GLU A 190 0.02 22.18 -6.70
CA GLU A 190 -0.12 23.64 -6.85
C GLU A 190 -0.89 23.97 -8.14
#